data_73eee176010118b0e01f41654a5cf4e8
#
_entry.id   73eee176010118b0e01f41654a5cf4e8
#
_cell.length_a   1.000
_cell.length_b   1.000
_cell.length_c   1.000
_cell.angle_alpha   90.00
_cell.angle_beta   90.00
_cell.angle_gamma   90.00
#
_symmetry.space_group_name_H-M   'P 1'
#
loop_
_entity.id
_entity.type
_entity.pdbx_description
1 polymer ?
#
loop_
_entity_poly.entity_id
_entity_poly.type
_entity_poly.pdbx_seq_one_letter_code
_entity_poly.pdbx_strand_id
1 'polypeptide(L)'
;MNKNLAISLFFLLGSATLSAQVKLLPIFSDNMVLQQQTQAPIWGESKPNKKVEITTSWDQKKYTIQADEQGKWSTKVATPVAGGPYNITISDGKKVKLSNVMIGEVWICSGQSNMEMQVEGWGKVKNYEQEKEEANNYPNIRFLLVENAMSPTPVENITAKENGWQVCTSKSVADFSAAGYFRSEEHT
;
A
#
# COMPACT_ATOMS: atom_id res chain seq x y z
N MET A 1 -18.81 -67.94 -23.06
CA MET A 1 -19.20 -67.22 -21.81
C MET A 1 -18.16 -66.11 -21.61
N ASN A 2 -18.38 -64.92 -22.16
CA ASN A 2 -17.47 -63.77 -22.05
C ASN A 2 -18.08 -62.80 -21.02
N LYS A 3 -17.36 -62.65 -19.90
CA LYS A 3 -17.70 -61.64 -18.89
C LYS A 3 -16.97 -60.33 -19.20
N ASN A 4 -17.71 -59.32 -19.67
CA ASN A 4 -17.21 -57.97 -19.85
C ASN A 4 -17.15 -57.32 -18.46
N LEU A 5 -15.95 -57.02 -18.02
CA LEU A 5 -15.65 -56.25 -16.82
C LEU A 5 -15.61 -54.76 -17.19
N ALA A 6 -16.68 -54.03 -16.91
CA ALA A 6 -16.72 -52.59 -17.08
C ALA A 6 -15.99 -51.90 -15.90
N ILE A 7 -14.83 -51.32 -16.14
CA ILE A 7 -14.09 -50.50 -15.18
C ILE A 7 -14.65 -49.08 -15.27
N SER A 8 -15.48 -48.66 -14.34
CA SER A 8 -15.90 -47.26 -14.19
C SER A 8 -14.80 -46.47 -13.54
N LEU A 9 -14.13 -45.66 -14.34
CA LEU A 9 -13.09 -44.70 -13.91
C LEU A 9 -13.80 -43.45 -13.33
N PHE A 10 -13.90 -43.39 -12.02
CA PHE A 10 -14.42 -42.23 -11.30
C PHE A 10 -13.37 -41.12 -11.31
N PHE A 11 -13.52 -40.14 -12.21
CA PHE A 11 -12.71 -38.93 -12.18
C PHE A 11 -13.15 -38.07 -10.97
N LEU A 12 -12.39 -38.12 -9.87
CA LEU A 12 -12.49 -37.11 -8.81
C LEU A 12 -11.92 -35.79 -9.37
N LEU A 13 -12.78 -34.93 -9.87
CA LEU A 13 -12.45 -33.52 -10.08
C LEU A 13 -12.26 -32.87 -8.70
N GLY A 14 -11.03 -32.87 -8.23
CA GLY A 14 -10.61 -32.07 -7.11
C GLY A 14 -10.79 -30.58 -7.47
N SER A 15 -11.87 -29.97 -7.00
CA SER A 15 -12.05 -28.53 -7.07
C SER A 15 -10.97 -27.88 -6.24
N ALA A 16 -9.87 -27.49 -6.88
CA ALA A 16 -8.90 -26.57 -6.28
C ALA A 16 -9.65 -25.27 -5.98
N THR A 17 -10.05 -25.08 -4.74
CA THR A 17 -10.57 -23.81 -4.26
C THR A 17 -9.39 -22.83 -4.31
N LEU A 18 -9.28 -22.08 -5.40
CA LEU A 18 -8.44 -20.88 -5.44
C LEU A 18 -8.95 -19.95 -4.32
N SER A 19 -8.27 -20.01 -3.18
CA SER A 19 -8.56 -19.10 -2.07
C SER A 19 -8.11 -17.71 -2.55
N ALA A 20 -9.04 -16.92 -3.06
CA ALA A 20 -8.75 -15.53 -3.33
C ALA A 20 -8.35 -14.86 -2.02
N GLN A 21 -7.32 -14.10 -2.05
CA GLN A 21 -6.82 -13.28 -0.96
C GLN A 21 -7.22 -11.83 -1.27
N VAL A 22 -7.45 -11.04 -0.23
CA VAL A 22 -7.61 -9.58 -0.36
C VAL A 22 -6.52 -9.02 -1.27
N LYS A 23 -6.91 -8.22 -2.26
CA LYS A 23 -6.01 -7.45 -3.10
C LYS A 23 -6.02 -6.00 -2.63
N LEU A 24 -4.85 -5.45 -2.43
CA LEU A 24 -4.63 -4.06 -2.05
C LEU A 24 -3.90 -3.32 -3.16
N LEU A 25 -4.13 -2.03 -3.25
CA LEU A 25 -3.37 -1.13 -4.12
C LEU A 25 -2.00 -0.81 -3.49
N PRO A 26 -1.01 -0.36 -4.27
CA PRO A 26 0.32 0.01 -3.77
C PRO A 26 0.30 1.08 -2.66
N ILE A 27 -0.73 1.92 -2.62
CA ILE A 27 -0.94 2.89 -1.54
C ILE A 27 -1.14 2.23 -0.17
N PHE A 28 -1.60 0.97 -0.15
CA PHE A 28 -1.73 0.14 1.05
C PHE A 28 -0.68 -0.96 1.04
N SER A 29 0.52 -0.61 1.40
CA SER A 29 1.67 -1.51 1.48
C SER A 29 2.38 -1.38 2.82
N ASP A 30 3.35 -2.22 3.06
CA ASP A 30 4.27 -2.03 4.17
C ASP A 30 4.89 -0.62 4.12
N ASN A 31 5.29 -0.10 5.26
CA ASN A 31 5.87 1.23 5.43
C ASN A 31 4.93 2.41 5.16
N MET A 32 3.64 2.20 4.86
CA MET A 32 2.72 3.29 4.57
C MET A 32 2.53 4.25 5.75
N VAL A 33 2.10 5.47 5.44
CA VAL A 33 1.65 6.46 6.42
C VAL A 33 0.16 6.70 6.26
N LEU A 34 -0.58 6.73 7.37
CA LEU A 34 -1.95 7.20 7.42
C LEU A 34 -2.01 8.56 8.10
N GLN A 35 -2.88 9.45 7.60
CA GLN A 35 -3.12 10.75 8.22
C GLN A 35 -3.55 10.58 9.67
N GLN A 36 -2.94 11.34 10.59
CA GLN A 36 -3.26 11.31 12.01
C GLN A 36 -4.62 11.94 12.32
N GLN A 37 -5.18 11.59 13.49
CA GLN A 37 -6.38 12.18 14.11
C GLN A 37 -7.58 12.30 13.15
N THR A 38 -7.81 11.27 12.33
CA THR A 38 -8.88 11.26 11.33
C THR A 38 -9.54 9.90 11.20
N GLN A 39 -10.50 9.82 10.30
CA GLN A 39 -11.09 8.58 9.79
C GLN A 39 -10.43 8.26 8.45
N ALA A 40 -9.27 7.60 8.50
CA ALA A 40 -8.49 7.27 7.31
C ALA A 40 -9.20 6.20 6.46
N PRO A 41 -9.45 6.45 5.16
CA PRO A 41 -10.08 5.46 4.29
C PRO A 41 -9.11 4.33 3.95
N ILE A 42 -9.61 3.10 3.97
CA ILE A 42 -8.92 1.89 3.48
C ILE A 42 -9.89 1.15 2.57
N TRP A 43 -9.42 0.70 1.42
CA TRP A 43 -10.22 -0.02 0.43
C TRP A 43 -9.41 -1.06 -0.31
N GLY A 44 -10.08 -1.93 -1.03
CA GLY A 44 -9.46 -2.97 -1.84
C GLY A 44 -10.48 -3.89 -2.48
N GLU A 45 -10.00 -5.03 -2.95
CA GLU A 45 -10.82 -6.05 -3.59
C GLU A 45 -10.75 -7.36 -2.80
N SER A 46 -11.82 -8.13 -2.88
CA SER A 46 -11.97 -9.49 -2.35
C SER A 46 -12.90 -10.28 -3.27
N LYS A 47 -13.32 -11.48 -2.86
CA LYS A 47 -14.42 -12.15 -3.56
C LYS A 47 -15.73 -11.39 -3.37
N PRO A 48 -16.64 -11.39 -4.37
CA PRO A 48 -17.98 -10.83 -4.23
C PRO A 48 -18.68 -11.31 -2.97
N ASN A 49 -19.38 -10.39 -2.31
CA ASN A 49 -20.15 -10.63 -1.09
C ASN A 49 -19.35 -11.24 0.08
N LYS A 50 -18.03 -11.19 0.04
CA LYS A 50 -17.18 -11.73 1.10
C LYS A 50 -17.08 -10.74 2.25
N LYS A 51 -17.16 -11.27 3.47
CA LYS A 51 -16.86 -10.50 4.68
C LYS A 51 -15.35 -10.24 4.75
N VAL A 52 -14.98 -8.98 4.92
CA VAL A 52 -13.61 -8.51 5.15
C VAL A 52 -13.51 -7.95 6.57
N GLU A 53 -12.51 -8.38 7.31
CA GLU A 53 -12.23 -7.89 8.66
C GLU A 53 -10.87 -7.18 8.66
N ILE A 54 -10.82 -5.98 9.23
CA ILE A 54 -9.60 -5.19 9.42
C ILE A 54 -9.35 -5.07 10.93
N THR A 55 -8.12 -5.33 11.37
CA THR A 55 -7.70 -5.14 12.75
C THR A 55 -6.49 -4.21 12.79
N THR A 56 -6.58 -3.15 13.57
CA THR A 56 -5.53 -2.15 13.79
C THR A 56 -4.77 -2.45 15.07
N SER A 57 -3.43 -2.33 15.07
CA SER A 57 -2.63 -2.69 16.24
C SER A 57 -2.57 -1.59 17.31
N TRP A 58 -2.89 -0.35 16.97
CA TRP A 58 -2.81 0.77 17.92
C TRP A 58 -3.96 0.81 18.95
N ASP A 59 -5.11 0.23 18.61
CA ASP A 59 -6.29 0.20 19.49
C ASP A 59 -6.95 -1.17 19.54
N GLN A 60 -6.43 -2.18 18.82
CA GLN A 60 -6.95 -3.54 18.66
C GLN A 60 -8.39 -3.57 18.13
N LYS A 61 -8.84 -2.47 17.53
CA LYS A 61 -10.20 -2.36 17.02
C LYS A 61 -10.38 -3.19 15.75
N LYS A 62 -11.56 -3.81 15.65
CA LYS A 62 -11.99 -4.57 14.49
C LYS A 62 -13.06 -3.82 13.71
N TYR A 63 -12.84 -3.72 12.41
CA TYR A 63 -13.77 -3.16 11.45
C TYR A 63 -14.22 -4.30 10.53
N THR A 64 -15.52 -4.42 10.34
CA THR A 64 -16.11 -5.46 9.50
C THR A 64 -16.88 -4.84 8.35
N ILE A 65 -16.58 -5.27 7.14
CA ILE A 65 -17.18 -4.78 5.90
C ILE A 65 -17.57 -5.98 5.04
N GLN A 66 -18.58 -5.83 4.22
CA GLN A 66 -18.91 -6.77 3.18
C GLN A 66 -18.49 -6.21 1.81
N ALA A 67 -17.75 -6.98 1.04
CA ALA A 67 -17.46 -6.64 -0.34
C ALA A 67 -18.77 -6.66 -1.16
N ASP A 68 -18.88 -5.79 -2.14
CA ASP A 68 -20.03 -5.72 -3.04
C ASP A 68 -20.05 -6.87 -4.06
N GLU A 69 -20.99 -6.82 -5.00
CA GLU A 69 -21.13 -7.82 -6.06
C GLU A 69 -19.94 -7.84 -7.03
N GLN A 70 -19.17 -6.76 -7.12
CA GLN A 70 -17.95 -6.65 -7.89
C GLN A 70 -16.69 -7.03 -7.10
N GLY A 71 -16.86 -7.33 -5.79
CA GLY A 71 -15.77 -7.66 -4.89
C GLY A 71 -15.05 -6.44 -4.30
N LYS A 72 -15.53 -5.21 -4.56
CA LYS A 72 -14.95 -4.00 -3.99
C LYS A 72 -15.43 -3.80 -2.55
N TRP A 73 -14.54 -3.32 -1.69
CA TRP A 73 -14.87 -2.97 -0.32
C TRP A 73 -14.12 -1.70 0.10
N SER A 74 -14.73 -0.93 0.99
CA SER A 74 -14.11 0.25 1.59
C SER A 74 -14.60 0.45 3.01
N THR A 75 -13.76 1.01 3.85
CA THR A 75 -14.10 1.44 5.21
C THR A 75 -13.21 2.58 5.65
N LYS A 76 -13.47 3.10 6.85
CA LYS A 76 -12.63 4.10 7.50
C LYS A 76 -12.15 3.57 8.84
N VAL A 77 -10.86 3.74 9.13
CA VAL A 77 -10.26 3.40 10.42
C VAL A 77 -9.90 4.68 11.17
N ALA A 78 -10.20 4.72 12.46
CA ALA A 78 -9.82 5.84 13.31
C ALA A 78 -8.32 5.81 13.57
N THR A 79 -7.63 6.90 13.31
CA THR A 79 -6.19 7.04 13.55
C THR A 79 -5.94 7.90 14.78
N PRO A 80 -5.01 7.51 15.67
CA PRO A 80 -4.60 8.32 16.82
C PRO A 80 -3.71 9.49 16.40
N VAL A 81 -3.10 10.16 17.36
CA VAL A 81 -1.98 11.08 17.15
C VAL A 81 -0.80 10.37 16.50
N ALA A 82 0.09 11.15 15.88
CA ALA A 82 1.30 10.65 15.22
C ALA A 82 2.07 9.63 16.08
N GLY A 83 2.57 8.59 15.45
CA GLY A 83 3.30 7.52 16.11
C GLY A 83 3.44 6.28 15.24
N GLY A 84 3.97 5.23 15.84
CA GLY A 84 4.25 3.94 15.19
C GLY A 84 5.63 3.40 15.59
N PRO A 85 6.09 2.32 14.95
CA PRO A 85 5.40 1.58 13.88
C PRO A 85 4.26 0.68 14.36
N TYR A 86 3.22 0.62 13.57
CA TYR A 86 2.02 -0.20 13.80
C TYR A 86 1.88 -1.29 12.74
N ASN A 87 0.86 -2.13 12.93
CA ASN A 87 0.45 -3.12 11.93
C ASN A 87 -1.06 -3.01 11.66
N ILE A 88 -1.46 -3.34 10.44
CA ILE A 88 -2.86 -3.54 10.07
C ILE A 88 -2.98 -4.95 9.51
N THR A 89 -3.93 -5.71 10.01
CA THR A 89 -4.26 -7.04 9.49
C THR A 89 -5.60 -6.98 8.79
N ILE A 90 -5.64 -7.40 7.53
CA ILE A 90 -6.85 -7.45 6.71
C ILE A 90 -7.10 -8.90 6.33
N SER A 91 -8.33 -9.38 6.45
CA SER A 91 -8.66 -10.79 6.23
C SER A 91 -10.04 -10.94 5.60
N ASP A 92 -10.12 -11.74 4.55
CA ASP A 92 -11.35 -12.28 3.98
C ASP A 92 -11.47 -13.82 4.22
N GLY A 93 -10.73 -14.30 5.20
CA GLY A 93 -10.49 -15.72 5.50
C GLY A 93 -9.01 -16.07 5.36
N LYS A 94 -8.24 -15.34 4.54
CA LYS A 94 -6.79 -15.36 4.50
C LYS A 94 -6.23 -13.98 4.91
N LYS A 95 -5.26 -13.99 5.82
CA LYS A 95 -4.71 -12.76 6.38
C LYS A 95 -3.67 -12.13 5.47
N VAL A 96 -3.81 -10.83 5.23
CA VAL A 96 -2.77 -9.93 4.72
C VAL A 96 -2.36 -9.03 5.87
N LYS A 97 -1.07 -8.91 6.13
CA LYS A 97 -0.54 -8.04 7.17
C LYS A 97 0.25 -6.92 6.52
N LEU A 98 -0.10 -5.69 6.84
CA LEU A 98 0.69 -4.50 6.54
C LEU A 98 1.51 -4.16 7.78
N SER A 99 2.82 -4.07 7.62
CA SER A 99 3.78 -3.87 8.69
C SER A 99 4.47 -2.51 8.59
N ASN A 100 5.03 -2.06 9.72
CA ASN A 100 5.75 -0.79 9.79
C ASN A 100 4.90 0.42 9.33
N VAL A 101 3.60 0.38 9.65
CA VAL A 101 2.65 1.46 9.35
C VAL A 101 2.90 2.62 10.30
N MET A 102 3.10 3.81 9.77
CA MET A 102 3.20 5.04 10.56
C MET A 102 1.87 5.79 10.53
N ILE A 103 1.63 6.57 11.56
CA ILE A 103 0.55 7.55 11.62
C ILE A 103 1.21 8.93 11.77
N GLY A 104 0.84 9.88 10.91
CA GLY A 104 1.48 11.19 10.86
C GLY A 104 0.82 12.10 9.84
N GLU A 105 1.56 13.07 9.32
CA GLU A 105 1.10 13.94 8.26
C GLU A 105 1.33 13.30 6.88
N VAL A 106 0.31 13.39 6.02
CA VAL A 106 0.37 12.90 4.64
C VAL A 106 0.28 14.08 3.68
N TRP A 107 1.32 14.25 2.87
CA TRP A 107 1.42 15.31 1.88
C TRP A 107 1.27 14.76 0.46
N ILE A 108 0.51 15.43 -0.37
CA ILE A 108 0.42 15.15 -1.81
C ILE A 108 1.31 16.15 -2.53
N CYS A 109 2.43 15.66 -3.05
CA CYS A 109 3.38 16.44 -3.82
C CYS A 109 3.06 16.26 -5.30
N SER A 110 2.47 17.30 -5.91
CA SER A 110 2.07 17.30 -7.32
C SER A 110 2.48 18.61 -8.00
N GLY A 111 2.81 18.55 -9.28
CA GLY A 111 3.24 19.70 -10.04
C GLY A 111 3.79 19.31 -11.41
N GLN A 112 4.74 20.09 -11.88
CA GLN A 112 5.44 19.88 -13.15
C GLN A 112 6.93 19.63 -12.90
N SER A 113 7.80 20.07 -13.80
CA SER A 113 9.23 19.81 -13.79
C SER A 113 9.94 20.09 -12.46
N ASN A 114 9.57 21.15 -11.74
CA ASN A 114 10.18 21.45 -10.43
C ASN A 114 9.82 20.43 -9.36
N MET A 115 8.61 19.87 -9.41
CA MET A 115 8.19 18.79 -8.51
C MET A 115 8.77 17.43 -8.92
N GLU A 116 9.02 17.24 -10.22
CA GLU A 116 9.62 16.03 -10.76
C GLU A 116 11.14 15.99 -10.58
N MET A 117 11.79 17.13 -10.33
CA MET A 117 13.23 17.19 -10.10
C MET A 117 13.64 16.34 -8.90
N GLN A 118 14.47 15.35 -9.14
CA GLN A 118 14.93 14.39 -8.14
C GLN A 118 16.11 14.94 -7.32
N VAL A 119 16.31 14.38 -6.13
CA VAL A 119 17.52 14.69 -5.32
C VAL A 119 18.78 14.33 -6.10
N GLU A 120 18.81 13.14 -6.72
CA GLU A 120 19.90 12.66 -7.58
C GLU A 120 19.37 12.25 -8.96
N GLY A 121 19.01 13.15 -9.80
CA GLY A 121 18.51 12.86 -11.14
C GLY A 121 19.01 13.86 -12.16
N TRP A 122 18.19 14.09 -13.21
CA TRP A 122 18.54 15.03 -14.30
C TRP A 122 18.76 16.47 -13.83
N GLY A 123 18.11 16.89 -12.75
CA GLY A 123 18.21 18.23 -12.16
C GLY A 123 18.76 18.21 -10.73
N LYS A 124 19.61 17.25 -10.42
CA LYS A 124 20.09 16.96 -9.08
C LYS A 124 20.45 18.17 -8.22
N VAL A 125 20.20 18.06 -6.93
CA VAL A 125 20.53 19.05 -5.92
C VAL A 125 22.06 19.27 -5.86
N LYS A 126 22.51 20.48 -5.60
CA LYS A 126 23.94 20.83 -5.59
C LYS A 126 24.78 19.93 -4.68
N ASN A 127 24.27 19.60 -3.49
CA ASN A 127 24.95 18.77 -2.48
C ASN A 127 24.28 17.41 -2.34
N TYR A 128 23.78 16.82 -3.41
CA TYR A 128 22.93 15.63 -3.38
C TYR A 128 23.58 14.43 -2.65
N GLU A 129 24.89 14.28 -2.67
CA GLU A 129 25.59 13.21 -1.96
C GLU A 129 25.45 13.36 -0.44
N GLN A 130 25.61 14.58 0.08
CA GLN A 130 25.41 14.88 1.50
C GLN A 130 23.92 14.69 1.89
N GLU A 131 22.99 15.21 1.09
CA GLU A 131 21.53 15.06 1.34
C GLU A 131 21.11 13.60 1.39
N LYS A 132 21.67 12.76 0.53
CA LYS A 132 21.44 11.32 0.55
C LYS A 132 21.96 10.67 1.84
N GLU A 133 23.13 11.04 2.30
CA GLU A 133 23.69 10.56 3.56
C GLU A 133 22.80 10.97 4.74
N GLU A 134 22.40 12.23 4.79
CA GLU A 134 21.53 12.78 5.84
C GLU A 134 20.14 12.14 5.87
N ALA A 135 19.60 11.72 4.72
CA ALA A 135 18.30 11.06 4.62
C ALA A 135 18.19 9.82 5.51
N ASN A 136 19.29 9.14 5.83
CA ASN A 136 19.30 8.00 6.74
C ASN A 136 18.95 8.39 8.20
N ASN A 137 19.03 9.67 8.55
CA ASN A 137 18.69 10.18 9.88
C ASN A 137 17.18 10.43 10.04
N TYR A 138 16.39 10.32 8.97
CA TYR A 138 14.94 10.56 8.95
C TYR A 138 14.11 9.28 8.72
N PRO A 139 14.27 8.24 9.55
CA PRO A 139 13.59 6.95 9.35
C PRO A 139 12.06 7.02 9.50
N ASN A 140 11.52 8.14 9.94
CA ASN A 140 10.08 8.37 10.06
C ASN A 140 9.46 8.98 8.79
N ILE A 141 10.26 9.55 7.90
CA ILE A 141 9.79 9.98 6.58
C ILE A 141 9.56 8.76 5.70
N ARG A 142 8.48 8.79 4.93
CA ARG A 142 8.10 7.75 3.97
C ARG A 142 7.76 8.36 2.63
N PHE A 143 8.11 7.66 1.57
CA PHE A 143 7.86 8.07 0.20
C PHE A 143 6.97 7.08 -0.52
N LEU A 144 5.97 7.57 -1.23
CA LEU A 144 5.24 6.82 -2.26
C LEU A 144 5.43 7.56 -3.58
N LEU A 145 6.26 7.03 -4.44
CA LEU A 145 6.50 7.60 -5.77
C LEU A 145 5.55 6.94 -6.77
N VAL A 146 4.56 7.70 -7.22
CA VAL A 146 3.61 7.26 -8.26
C VAL A 146 4.32 7.30 -9.61
N GLU A 147 4.22 6.23 -10.37
CA GLU A 147 4.78 6.17 -11.73
C GLU A 147 3.99 7.08 -12.69
N ASN A 148 4.72 7.72 -13.58
CA ASN A 148 4.12 8.57 -14.60
C ASN A 148 3.24 7.75 -15.53
N ALA A 149 1.97 8.14 -15.64
CA ALA A 149 1.00 7.54 -16.55
C ALA A 149 0.12 8.62 -17.18
N MET A 150 -0.15 8.47 -18.48
CA MET A 150 -1.10 9.34 -19.17
C MET A 150 -2.44 8.62 -19.28
N SER A 151 -3.51 9.30 -18.88
CA SER A 151 -4.87 8.78 -19.03
C SER A 151 -5.81 9.92 -19.42
N PRO A 152 -6.68 9.72 -20.41
CA PRO A 152 -7.70 10.72 -20.80
C PRO A 152 -8.84 10.82 -19.77
N THR A 153 -8.94 9.85 -18.86
CA THR A 153 -9.96 9.78 -17.80
C THR A 153 -9.33 9.46 -16.46
N PRO A 154 -9.94 9.85 -15.34
CA PRO A 154 -9.49 9.42 -14.02
C PRO A 154 -9.37 7.90 -13.93
N VAL A 155 -8.31 7.42 -13.31
CA VAL A 155 -8.07 5.99 -13.06
C VAL A 155 -8.24 5.69 -11.57
N GLU A 156 -8.78 4.51 -11.27
CA GLU A 156 -8.96 4.08 -9.88
C GLU A 156 -7.67 3.54 -9.24
N ASN A 157 -6.73 3.09 -10.07
CA ASN A 157 -5.51 2.43 -9.64
C ASN A 157 -4.28 3.24 -10.02
N ILE A 158 -3.31 3.27 -9.12
CA ILE A 158 -1.98 3.82 -9.38
C ILE A 158 -0.96 2.68 -9.46
N THR A 159 0.06 2.86 -10.28
CA THR A 159 1.33 2.12 -10.14
C THR A 159 2.29 2.95 -9.31
N ALA A 160 3.05 2.29 -8.46
CA ALA A 160 4.04 2.94 -7.61
C ALA A 160 5.39 2.28 -7.80
N LYS A 161 6.44 3.07 -7.79
CA LYS A 161 7.81 2.58 -7.80
C LYS A 161 8.02 1.67 -6.59
N GLU A 162 8.78 0.58 -6.77
CA GLU A 162 9.01 -0.46 -5.75
C GLU A 162 7.71 -1.08 -5.17
N ASN A 163 6.60 -0.97 -5.91
CA ASN A 163 5.27 -1.48 -5.54
C ASN A 163 4.70 -0.93 -4.21
N GLY A 164 5.13 0.23 -3.76
CA GLY A 164 4.57 0.83 -2.55
C GLY A 164 5.44 1.85 -1.85
N TRP A 165 5.16 2.03 -0.56
CA TRP A 165 5.84 2.99 0.29
C TRP A 165 7.26 2.56 0.64
N GLN A 166 8.17 3.52 0.66
CA GLN A 166 9.56 3.33 1.01
C GLN A 166 9.91 4.13 2.26
N VAL A 167 10.75 3.56 3.13
CA VAL A 167 11.39 4.30 4.23
C VAL A 167 12.42 5.26 3.64
N CYS A 168 12.53 6.46 4.19
CA CYS A 168 13.58 7.41 3.82
C CYS A 168 14.96 6.82 4.12
N THR A 169 15.76 6.70 3.09
CA THR A 169 17.15 6.23 3.12
C THR A 169 17.93 6.91 2.00
N SER A 170 19.25 6.84 2.05
CA SER A 170 20.11 7.34 0.94
C SER A 170 19.72 6.77 -0.43
N LYS A 171 19.19 5.53 -0.47
CA LYS A 171 18.74 4.91 -1.72
C LYS A 171 17.39 5.46 -2.17
N SER A 172 16.40 5.49 -1.28
CA SER A 172 15.01 5.85 -1.65
C SER A 172 14.85 7.33 -1.95
N VAL A 173 15.60 8.21 -1.27
CA VAL A 173 15.56 9.65 -1.50
C VAL A 173 16.14 10.06 -2.85
N ALA A 174 17.11 9.31 -3.38
CA ALA A 174 17.81 9.62 -4.61
C ALA A 174 16.87 9.93 -5.79
N ASP A 175 15.88 9.08 -5.96
CA ASP A 175 14.90 9.18 -7.05
C ASP A 175 13.64 9.98 -6.67
N PHE A 176 13.51 10.40 -5.41
CA PHE A 176 12.32 11.13 -4.97
C PHE A 176 12.41 12.61 -5.32
N SER A 177 11.25 13.29 -5.36
CA SER A 177 11.17 14.73 -5.56
C SER A 177 11.99 15.49 -4.53
N ALA A 178 12.96 16.30 -4.96
CA ALA A 178 13.72 17.16 -4.07
C ALA A 178 12.80 18.13 -3.30
N ALA A 179 11.85 18.76 -3.99
CA ALA A 179 10.88 19.66 -3.36
C ALA A 179 10.01 18.94 -2.31
N GLY A 180 9.60 17.72 -2.60
CA GLY A 180 8.82 16.88 -1.67
C GLY A 180 9.66 16.44 -0.47
N TYR A 181 10.93 16.09 -0.68
CA TYR A 181 11.84 15.66 0.37
C TYR A 181 12.15 16.81 1.35
N PHE A 182 12.63 17.95 0.88
CA PHE A 182 12.95 19.09 1.74
C PHE A 182 11.71 19.62 2.50
N ARG A 183 10.54 19.56 1.89
CA ARG A 183 9.30 19.90 2.61
C ARG A 183 9.02 18.96 3.76
N SER A 184 9.33 17.67 3.62
CA SER A 184 9.10 16.68 4.67
C SER A 184 10.09 16.81 5.84
N GLU A 185 11.35 17.19 5.59
CA GLU A 185 12.34 17.46 6.65
C GLU A 185 11.92 18.59 7.58
N GLU A 186 11.30 19.65 7.07
CA GLU A 186 10.84 20.80 7.86
C GLU A 186 9.79 20.43 8.91
N HIS A 187 9.21 19.22 8.82
CA HIS A 187 8.09 18.77 9.66
C HIS A 187 8.43 17.53 10.51
N THR A 188 9.69 17.12 10.57
CA THR A 188 10.18 16.03 11.41
C THR A 188 10.91 16.55 12.63
#